data_b1f7ac8ad6079e92b160ad95d6af2e47
#
_entry.id   b1f7ac8ad6079e92b160ad95d6af2e47
#
_cell.length_a   1.000
_cell.length_b   1.000
_cell.length_c   1.000
_cell.angle_alpha   90.00
_cell.angle_beta   90.00
_cell.angle_gamma   90.00
#
_symmetry.space_group_name_H-M   'P 1'
#
loop_
_entity.id
_entity.type
_entity.pdbx_description
1 polymer ?
#
loop_
_entity_poly.entity_id
_entity_poly.type
_entity_poly.pdbx_seq_one_letter_code
_entity_poly.pdbx_strand_id
1 'polypeptide(L)'
;MTQRRAYMGAAIVAVVAVAAGIVAAQEQRVSPHETVKGTIDGANVSITYGRPAMKGRKIFGGLVPYGQIWRTGADEATVLETDKALMFGPIHVNPGKISLYSLVDEKSWRLVLNKQVGQWGTDYNQSQDLGRVPMRVEKLAAPVERLTISLDKNPAGKGGVIVIQWETTKASVVVTMM
;
A
#
# COMPACT_ATOMS: atom_id res chain seq x y z
N MET A 1 13.60 -82.87 -31.37
CA MET A 1 14.50 -81.92 -30.73
C MET A 1 14.04 -80.49 -31.12
N THR A 2 13.23 -79.83 -30.31
CA THR A 2 12.72 -78.52 -30.65
C THR A 2 12.79 -77.69 -29.41
N GLN A 3 13.74 -76.77 -29.39
CA GLN A 3 13.91 -75.78 -28.28
C GLN A 3 12.85 -74.66 -28.37
N ARG A 4 12.04 -74.53 -27.34
CA ARG A 4 11.13 -73.37 -27.17
C ARG A 4 11.88 -72.26 -26.44
N ARG A 5 12.12 -71.17 -27.12
CA ARG A 5 12.61 -69.92 -26.51
C ARG A 5 11.44 -69.22 -25.85
N ALA A 6 11.52 -69.07 -24.55
CA ALA A 6 10.61 -68.23 -23.79
C ALA A 6 11.06 -66.76 -23.91
N TYR A 7 10.21 -65.88 -24.41
CA TYR A 7 10.39 -64.46 -24.40
C TYR A 7 9.77 -63.91 -23.09
N MET A 8 10.58 -63.47 -22.17
CA MET A 8 10.13 -62.68 -21.05
C MET A 8 9.95 -61.22 -21.52
N GLY A 9 8.68 -60.80 -21.66
CA GLY A 9 8.35 -59.41 -21.88
C GLY A 9 8.41 -58.61 -20.60
N ALA A 10 9.36 -57.69 -20.51
CA ALA A 10 9.42 -56.71 -19.44
C ALA A 10 8.44 -55.60 -19.74
N ALA A 11 7.37 -55.49 -18.96
CA ALA A 11 6.46 -54.37 -19.02
C ALA A 11 7.07 -53.17 -18.27
N ILE A 12 7.46 -52.15 -19.01
CA ILE A 12 7.88 -50.87 -18.45
C ILE A 12 6.61 -50.08 -18.10
N VAL A 13 6.30 -49.97 -16.82
CA VAL A 13 5.27 -49.03 -16.31
C VAL A 13 5.85 -47.65 -16.26
N ALA A 14 5.53 -46.79 -17.19
CA ALA A 14 5.86 -45.37 -17.15
C ALA A 14 4.91 -44.69 -16.18
N VAL A 15 5.41 -44.31 -15.00
CA VAL A 15 4.72 -43.44 -14.05
C VAL A 15 4.86 -42.00 -14.53
N VAL A 16 3.81 -41.49 -15.17
CA VAL A 16 3.71 -40.06 -15.50
C VAL A 16 3.31 -39.30 -14.22
N ALA A 17 4.27 -38.71 -13.55
CA ALA A 17 4.01 -37.77 -12.45
C ALA A 17 3.46 -36.48 -13.05
N VAL A 18 2.15 -36.27 -12.97
CA VAL A 18 1.52 -34.98 -13.26
C VAL A 18 1.84 -34.06 -12.06
N ALA A 19 2.87 -33.25 -12.19
CA ALA A 19 3.11 -32.12 -11.29
C ALA A 19 2.04 -31.05 -11.56
N ALA A 20 0.96 -31.08 -10.78
CA ALA A 20 0.00 -29.99 -10.74
C ALA A 20 0.70 -28.80 -10.08
N GLY A 21 1.30 -27.93 -10.90
CA GLY A 21 1.79 -26.63 -10.47
C GLY A 21 0.58 -25.80 -10.05
N ILE A 22 0.43 -25.55 -8.76
CA ILE A 22 -0.47 -24.51 -8.25
C ILE A 22 0.15 -23.19 -8.69
N VAL A 23 -0.28 -22.65 -9.82
CA VAL A 23 -0.01 -21.27 -10.21
C VAL A 23 -0.87 -20.43 -9.28
N ALA A 24 -0.30 -19.98 -8.15
CA ALA A 24 -0.91 -18.91 -7.39
C ALA A 24 -1.08 -17.74 -8.36
N ALA A 25 -2.31 -17.35 -8.63
CA ALA A 25 -2.61 -16.19 -9.45
C ALA A 25 -2.01 -14.97 -8.73
N GLN A 26 -0.85 -14.54 -9.20
CA GLN A 26 -0.21 -13.35 -8.69
C GLN A 26 -1.06 -12.17 -9.13
N GLU A 27 -1.72 -11.50 -8.18
CA GLU A 27 -2.54 -10.32 -8.48
C GLU A 27 -1.69 -9.31 -9.26
N GLN A 28 -2.13 -9.03 -10.49
CA GLN A 28 -1.34 -8.22 -11.40
C GLN A 28 -1.51 -6.74 -11.07
N ARG A 29 -0.41 -6.06 -10.79
CA ARG A 29 -0.38 -4.61 -10.59
C ARG A 29 -0.86 -3.89 -11.84
N VAL A 30 -1.79 -2.96 -11.67
CA VAL A 30 -2.37 -2.17 -12.75
C VAL A 30 -1.80 -0.75 -12.78
N SER A 31 -1.28 -0.28 -11.64
CA SER A 31 -0.76 1.08 -11.46
C SER A 31 0.77 1.07 -11.33
N PRO A 32 1.48 2.10 -11.83
CA PRO A 32 2.88 2.28 -11.51
C PRO A 32 3.09 2.37 -9.99
N HIS A 33 4.16 1.75 -9.49
CA HIS A 33 4.56 1.89 -8.09
C HIS A 33 5.68 2.93 -7.97
N GLU A 34 5.60 3.72 -6.92
CA GLU A 34 6.59 4.76 -6.61
C GLU A 34 7.00 4.68 -5.14
N THR A 35 8.24 5.05 -4.87
CA THR A 35 8.76 5.23 -3.51
C THR A 35 9.27 6.64 -3.36
N VAL A 36 8.61 7.43 -2.52
CA VAL A 36 9.12 8.73 -2.07
C VAL A 36 9.99 8.53 -0.83
N LYS A 37 11.12 9.24 -0.78
CA LYS A 37 12.08 9.18 0.34
C LYS A 37 12.37 10.59 0.84
N GLY A 38 12.60 10.71 2.14
CA GLY A 38 12.96 11.98 2.78
C GLY A 38 13.40 11.78 4.21
N THR A 39 13.64 12.88 4.90
CA THR A 39 13.98 12.89 6.33
C THR A 39 12.98 13.72 7.11
N ILE A 40 12.61 13.25 8.29
CA ILE A 40 11.78 13.96 9.26
C ILE A 40 12.58 14.07 10.56
N ASP A 41 13.05 15.27 10.91
CA ASP A 41 13.87 15.54 12.09
C ASP A 41 15.09 14.57 12.22
N GLY A 42 15.67 14.16 11.07
CA GLY A 42 16.79 13.21 11.04
C GLY A 42 16.38 11.72 11.06
N ALA A 43 15.09 11.38 11.06
CA ALA A 43 14.62 10.04 10.75
C ALA A 43 14.56 9.85 9.22
N ASN A 44 15.13 8.78 8.69
CA ASN A 44 14.94 8.41 7.30
C ASN A 44 13.57 7.77 7.13
N VAL A 45 12.78 8.32 6.22
CA VAL A 45 11.41 7.87 5.95
C VAL A 45 11.25 7.58 4.47
N SER A 46 10.60 6.48 4.14
CA SER A 46 10.16 6.17 2.79
C SER A 46 8.69 5.77 2.77
N ILE A 47 7.99 6.12 1.68
CA ILE A 47 6.61 5.71 1.44
C ILE A 47 6.53 5.08 0.06
N THR A 48 6.15 3.80 0.01
CA THR A 48 5.94 3.05 -1.24
C THR A 48 4.46 2.85 -1.47
N TYR A 49 3.98 3.21 -2.66
CA TYR A 49 2.56 3.19 -2.99
C TYR A 49 2.30 2.96 -4.48
N GLY A 50 1.14 2.36 -4.80
CA GLY A 50 0.62 2.32 -6.17
C GLY A 50 0.07 3.69 -6.54
N ARG A 51 0.43 4.19 -7.73
CA ARG A 51 0.16 5.55 -8.21
C ARG A 51 -0.86 5.57 -9.37
N PRO A 52 -2.17 5.41 -9.08
CA PRO A 52 -3.20 5.38 -10.11
C PRO A 52 -3.43 6.77 -10.74
N ALA A 53 -3.90 6.76 -12.00
CA ALA A 53 -4.36 7.96 -12.69
C ALA A 53 -5.89 8.10 -12.62
N MET A 54 -6.40 9.32 -12.69
CA MET A 54 -7.85 9.61 -12.72
C MET A 54 -8.52 9.00 -13.96
N LYS A 55 -7.91 9.16 -15.11
CA LYS A 55 -8.47 8.73 -16.40
C LYS A 55 -9.91 9.23 -16.59
N GLY A 56 -10.16 10.50 -16.28
CA GLY A 56 -11.47 11.14 -16.40
C GLY A 56 -12.52 10.72 -15.36
N ARG A 57 -12.16 9.87 -14.37
CA ARG A 57 -13.10 9.42 -13.34
C ARG A 57 -13.18 10.42 -12.19
N LYS A 58 -14.37 10.52 -11.57
CA LYS A 58 -14.51 11.15 -10.25
C LYS A 58 -13.84 10.24 -9.22
N ILE A 59 -12.94 10.80 -8.42
CA ILE A 59 -12.17 10.00 -7.44
C ILE A 59 -12.91 9.95 -6.11
N PHE A 60 -12.91 11.03 -5.36
CA PHE A 60 -13.51 11.02 -4.02
C PHE A 60 -15.03 11.16 -4.08
N GLY A 61 -15.74 10.25 -3.42
CA GLY A 61 -17.18 10.07 -3.57
C GLY A 61 -17.60 9.35 -4.87
N GLY A 62 -16.62 8.77 -5.59
CA GLY A 62 -16.81 7.96 -6.78
C GLY A 62 -15.96 6.69 -6.69
N LEU A 63 -14.76 6.68 -7.29
CA LEU A 63 -13.84 5.53 -7.22
C LEU A 63 -13.44 5.18 -5.77
N VAL A 64 -13.26 6.19 -4.94
CA VAL A 64 -13.04 6.09 -3.49
C VAL A 64 -14.31 6.55 -2.80
N PRO A 65 -15.21 5.64 -2.37
CA PRO A 65 -16.45 6.00 -1.71
C PRO A 65 -16.20 6.68 -0.36
N TYR A 66 -17.04 7.62 0.01
CA TYR A 66 -17.00 8.23 1.34
C TYR A 66 -17.40 7.24 2.43
N GLY A 67 -16.87 7.42 3.65
CA GLY A 67 -17.14 6.58 4.80
C GLY A 67 -16.46 5.20 4.77
N GLN A 68 -15.62 4.94 3.77
CA GLN A 68 -14.92 3.66 3.62
C GLN A 68 -13.40 3.82 3.76
N ILE A 69 -12.76 2.73 4.17
CA ILE A 69 -11.31 2.65 4.21
C ILE A 69 -10.76 2.53 2.79
N TRP A 70 -9.80 3.38 2.47
CA TRP A 70 -9.06 3.36 1.21
C TRP A 70 -7.58 3.07 1.50
N ARG A 71 -6.98 2.18 0.70
CA ARG A 71 -5.55 1.78 0.78
C ARG A 71 -4.55 2.90 0.49
N THR A 72 -5.01 4.15 0.36
CA THR A 72 -4.19 5.34 0.09
C THR A 72 -3.30 5.19 -1.15
N GLY A 73 -3.77 4.41 -2.10
CA GLY A 73 -3.03 4.01 -3.30
C GLY A 73 -3.83 3.06 -4.19
N ALA A 74 -3.09 2.25 -4.94
CA ALA A 74 -3.60 1.15 -5.74
C ALA A 74 -2.77 -0.11 -5.51
N ASP A 75 -3.34 -1.26 -5.86
CA ASP A 75 -2.73 -2.58 -5.77
C ASP A 75 -2.42 -2.95 -4.31
N GLU A 76 -1.19 -3.14 -3.88
CA GLU A 76 -0.83 -3.41 -2.49
C GLU A 76 -1.11 -2.20 -1.58
N ALA A 77 -1.21 -2.43 -0.28
CA ALA A 77 -1.33 -1.37 0.71
C ALA A 77 -0.12 -0.43 0.66
N THR A 78 -0.37 0.87 0.78
CA THR A 78 0.70 1.87 0.90
C THR A 78 1.50 1.62 2.16
N VAL A 79 2.83 1.54 2.05
CA VAL A 79 3.74 1.24 3.16
C VAL A 79 4.62 2.43 3.48
N LEU A 80 4.65 2.81 4.76
CA LEU A 80 5.64 3.72 5.33
C LEU A 80 6.70 2.90 6.06
N GLU A 81 7.96 3.22 5.81
CA GLU A 81 9.13 2.67 6.51
C GLU A 81 9.94 3.80 7.13
N THR A 82 10.36 3.62 8.37
CA THR A 82 11.18 4.57 9.13
C THR A 82 12.27 3.87 9.93
N ASP A 83 13.44 4.49 10.04
CA ASP A 83 14.56 3.99 10.85
C ASP A 83 14.52 4.48 12.31
N LYS A 84 13.65 5.45 12.62
CA LYS A 84 13.47 5.98 13.97
C LYS A 84 11.99 6.09 14.33
N ALA A 85 11.70 6.22 15.62
CA ALA A 85 10.33 6.38 16.09
C ALA A 85 9.74 7.71 15.62
N LEU A 86 8.50 7.64 15.14
CA LEU A 86 7.73 8.79 14.68
C LEU A 86 6.46 8.99 15.51
N MET A 87 6.03 10.25 15.61
CA MET A 87 4.77 10.65 16.23
C MET A 87 3.81 11.20 15.17
N PHE A 88 2.64 10.62 15.11
CA PHE A 88 1.50 11.10 14.34
C PHE A 88 0.45 11.65 15.30
N GLY A 89 0.57 12.93 15.67
CA GLY A 89 -0.18 13.46 16.81
C GLY A 89 0.11 12.66 18.08
N PRO A 90 -0.88 12.03 18.73
CA PRO A 90 -0.66 11.23 19.93
C PRO A 90 -0.21 9.79 19.65
N ILE A 91 -0.15 9.37 18.39
CA ILE A 91 0.12 7.97 18.04
C ILE A 91 1.62 7.79 17.79
N HIS A 92 2.20 6.86 18.55
CA HIS A 92 3.59 6.45 18.43
C HIS A 92 3.75 5.32 17.42
N VAL A 93 4.68 5.49 16.48
CA VAL A 93 5.07 4.49 15.48
C VAL A 93 6.54 4.12 15.72
N ASN A 94 6.78 2.85 16.04
CA ASN A 94 8.14 2.33 16.22
C ASN A 94 8.91 2.30 14.89
N PRO A 95 10.25 2.25 14.91
CA PRO A 95 11.05 1.96 13.72
C PRO A 95 10.58 0.68 13.02
N GLY A 96 10.58 0.69 11.69
CA GLY A 96 10.13 -0.41 10.87
C GLY A 96 9.08 -0.01 9.84
N LYS A 97 8.19 -0.94 9.50
CA LYS A 97 7.17 -0.76 8.46
C LYS A 97 5.77 -0.79 9.03
N ILE A 98 4.92 0.08 8.51
CA ILE A 98 3.46 0.08 8.74
C ILE A 98 2.75 0.34 7.42
N SER A 99 1.49 -0.07 7.32
CA SER A 99 0.63 0.33 6.22
C SER A 99 -0.13 1.62 6.54
N LEU A 100 -0.31 2.43 5.51
CA LEU A 100 -1.11 3.65 5.55
C LEU A 100 -2.42 3.43 4.80
N TYR A 101 -3.52 3.61 5.51
CA TYR A 101 -4.86 3.68 4.94
C TYR A 101 -5.46 5.06 5.20
N SER A 102 -6.51 5.41 4.48
CA SER A 102 -7.26 6.64 4.73
C SER A 102 -8.74 6.32 4.88
N LEU A 103 -9.36 6.87 5.92
CA LEU A 103 -10.80 6.97 6.01
C LEU A 103 -11.19 8.33 5.42
N VAL A 104 -11.86 8.29 4.28
CA VAL A 104 -12.18 9.47 3.46
C VAL A 104 -13.64 9.82 3.62
N ASP A 105 -13.93 11.03 4.05
CA ASP A 105 -15.25 11.62 4.05
C ASP A 105 -15.26 12.93 3.24
N GLU A 106 -16.44 13.46 2.94
CA GLU A 106 -16.57 14.65 2.12
C GLU A 106 -15.82 15.87 2.69
N LYS A 107 -15.82 16.02 4.01
CA LYS A 107 -15.24 17.16 4.72
C LYS A 107 -14.12 16.82 5.70
N SER A 108 -13.90 15.55 5.97
CA SER A 108 -12.94 15.10 6.96
C SER A 108 -12.19 13.84 6.51
N TRP A 109 -10.91 13.84 6.72
CA TRP A 109 -10.07 12.67 6.44
C TRP A 109 -9.33 12.25 7.69
N ARG A 110 -9.11 10.95 7.83
CA ARG A 110 -8.24 10.39 8.86
C ARG A 110 -7.24 9.46 8.22
N LEU A 111 -5.95 9.68 8.49
CA LEU A 111 -4.93 8.71 8.19
C LEU A 111 -5.01 7.57 9.21
N VAL A 112 -5.04 6.34 8.73
CA VAL A 112 -5.07 5.12 9.54
C VAL A 112 -3.69 4.47 9.48
N LEU A 113 -3.08 4.28 10.64
CA LEU A 113 -1.77 3.66 10.79
C LEU A 113 -2.01 2.20 11.20
N ASN A 114 -1.57 1.25 10.37
CA ASN A 114 -1.87 -0.17 10.55
C ASN A 114 -0.59 -1.01 10.58
N LYS A 115 -0.48 -1.93 11.53
CA LYS A 115 0.72 -2.77 11.73
C LYS A 115 0.91 -3.85 10.67
N GLN A 116 -0.15 -4.24 9.96
CA GLN A 116 -0.08 -5.24 8.90
C GLN A 116 0.67 -4.67 7.70
N VAL A 117 1.58 -5.43 7.11
CA VAL A 117 2.35 -5.04 5.92
C VAL A 117 2.46 -6.21 4.94
N GLY A 118 2.61 -5.88 3.65
CA GLY A 118 2.80 -6.88 2.59
C GLY A 118 1.50 -7.50 2.07
N GLN A 119 0.34 -7.03 2.52
CA GLN A 119 -0.97 -7.48 2.04
C GLN A 119 -1.42 -6.69 0.81
N TRP A 120 -2.34 -7.27 0.06
CA TRP A 120 -3.09 -6.54 -0.95
C TRP A 120 -3.89 -5.40 -0.29
N GLY A 121 -4.03 -4.27 -0.95
CA GLY A 121 -4.57 -3.07 -0.32
C GLY A 121 -6.02 -3.18 0.15
N THR A 122 -6.80 -4.11 -0.40
CA THR A 122 -8.17 -4.38 0.05
C THR A 122 -8.26 -5.33 1.25
N ASP A 123 -7.15 -5.99 1.62
CA ASP A 123 -7.09 -6.93 2.75
C ASP A 123 -6.80 -6.20 4.06
N TYR A 124 -7.67 -5.24 4.38
CA TYR A 124 -7.54 -4.41 5.57
C TYR A 124 -8.05 -5.14 6.83
N ASN A 125 -7.21 -5.20 7.84
CA ASN A 125 -7.56 -5.71 9.15
C ASN A 125 -7.55 -4.60 10.21
N GLN A 126 -8.73 -4.15 10.61
CA GLN A 126 -8.89 -3.08 11.60
C GLN A 126 -8.29 -3.42 12.97
N SER A 127 -8.19 -4.70 13.35
CA SER A 127 -7.59 -5.10 14.62
C SER A 127 -6.09 -4.80 14.70
N GLN A 128 -5.46 -4.51 13.56
CA GLN A 128 -4.07 -4.13 13.45
C GLN A 128 -3.85 -2.61 13.43
N ASP A 129 -4.92 -1.81 13.57
CA ASP A 129 -4.77 -0.35 13.65
C ASP A 129 -3.98 0.04 14.91
N LEU A 130 -2.93 0.86 14.71
CA LEU A 130 -2.27 1.62 15.78
C LEU A 130 -3.14 2.79 16.23
N GLY A 131 -3.84 3.38 15.28
CA GLY A 131 -4.75 4.48 15.51
C GLY A 131 -5.06 5.26 14.24
N ARG A 132 -5.86 6.33 14.41
CA ARG A 132 -6.34 7.18 13.31
C ARG A 132 -6.08 8.64 13.64
N VAL A 133 -5.43 9.36 12.74
CA VAL A 133 -5.05 10.77 12.91
C VAL A 133 -5.86 11.63 11.97
N PRO A 134 -6.46 12.74 12.42
CA PRO A 134 -7.12 13.67 11.52
C PRO A 134 -6.11 14.28 10.54
N MET A 135 -6.54 14.47 9.29
CA MET A 135 -5.76 15.14 8.26
C MET A 135 -6.37 16.51 7.96
N ARG A 136 -5.53 17.47 7.63
CA ARG A 136 -5.96 18.73 7.04
C ARG A 136 -6.31 18.47 5.58
N VAL A 137 -7.49 18.89 5.16
CA VAL A 137 -7.96 18.75 3.77
C VAL A 137 -8.12 20.11 3.14
N GLU A 138 -7.57 20.29 1.94
CA GLU A 138 -7.59 21.52 1.17
C GLU A 138 -7.99 21.22 -0.27
N LYS A 139 -8.67 22.17 -0.92
CA LYS A 139 -8.99 22.08 -2.33
C LYS A 139 -7.84 22.65 -3.17
N LEU A 140 -7.38 21.91 -4.16
CA LEU A 140 -6.39 22.36 -5.12
C LEU A 140 -7.01 23.26 -6.19
N ALA A 141 -6.25 24.23 -6.68
CA ALA A 141 -6.67 25.11 -7.78
C ALA A 141 -6.78 24.39 -9.13
N ALA A 142 -5.98 23.34 -9.32
CA ALA A 142 -5.97 22.50 -10.52
C ALA A 142 -5.96 21.02 -10.13
N PRO A 143 -6.56 20.12 -10.93
CA PRO A 143 -6.58 18.70 -10.63
C PRO A 143 -5.20 18.07 -10.82
N VAL A 144 -4.86 17.14 -9.92
CA VAL A 144 -3.69 16.26 -9.99
C VAL A 144 -4.14 14.95 -10.61
N GLU A 145 -3.70 14.66 -11.85
CA GLU A 145 -4.13 13.49 -12.61
C GLU A 145 -3.73 12.16 -11.97
N ARG A 146 -2.49 12.09 -11.43
CA ARG A 146 -1.98 10.88 -10.77
C ARG A 146 -1.88 11.11 -9.29
N LEU A 147 -2.34 10.13 -8.50
CA LEU A 147 -2.11 10.14 -7.07
C LEU A 147 -0.63 10.44 -6.79
N THR A 148 -0.38 11.44 -5.97
CA THR A 148 0.97 11.84 -5.58
C THR A 148 1.05 11.93 -4.06
N ILE A 149 2.01 11.22 -3.49
CA ILE A 149 2.38 11.33 -2.08
C ILE A 149 3.74 12.02 -2.01
N SER A 150 3.89 13.01 -1.13
CA SER A 150 5.17 13.68 -0.88
C SER A 150 5.48 13.76 0.62
N LEU A 151 6.77 13.93 0.92
CA LEU A 151 7.30 14.22 2.23
C LEU A 151 7.86 15.63 2.19
N ASP A 152 7.12 16.57 2.75
CA ASP A 152 7.47 18.00 2.74
C ASP A 152 8.03 18.41 4.10
N LYS A 153 8.80 19.50 4.12
CA LYS A 153 9.20 20.13 5.38
C LYS A 153 8.00 20.75 6.05
N ASN A 154 7.92 20.64 7.37
CA ASN A 154 6.88 21.33 8.12
C ASN A 154 7.16 22.85 8.11
N PRO A 155 6.29 23.68 7.52
CA PRO A 155 6.48 25.12 7.50
C PRO A 155 6.42 25.78 8.89
N ALA A 156 5.82 25.09 9.87
CA ALA A 156 5.77 25.55 11.27
C ALA A 156 7.03 25.20 12.09
N GLY A 157 8.06 24.60 11.49
CA GLY A 157 9.34 24.29 12.11
C GLY A 157 9.65 22.81 12.19
N LYS A 158 9.62 22.20 13.39
CA LYS A 158 9.98 20.78 13.57
C LYS A 158 9.02 19.83 12.86
N GLY A 159 9.56 18.69 12.43
CA GLY A 159 8.81 17.63 11.78
C GLY A 159 8.80 17.75 10.27
N GLY A 160 8.04 16.86 9.68
CA GLY A 160 7.70 16.82 8.27
C GLY A 160 6.18 16.77 8.07
N VAL A 161 5.78 16.86 6.84
CA VAL A 161 4.37 16.75 6.45
C VAL A 161 4.26 15.67 5.38
N ILE A 162 3.45 14.66 5.64
CA ILE A 162 3.00 13.73 4.60
C ILE A 162 1.84 14.38 3.88
N VAL A 163 1.97 14.55 2.57
CA VAL A 163 0.96 15.17 1.71
C VAL A 163 0.47 14.16 0.70
N ILE A 164 -0.84 14.05 0.54
CA ILE A 164 -1.52 13.20 -0.44
C ILE A 164 -2.32 14.12 -1.36
N GLN A 165 -2.06 14.05 -2.66
CA GLN A 165 -2.74 14.86 -3.66
C GLN A 165 -3.32 13.97 -4.76
N TRP A 166 -4.59 14.13 -5.04
CA TRP A 166 -5.26 13.50 -6.17
C TRP A 166 -6.54 14.24 -6.51
N GLU A 167 -6.91 14.27 -7.78
CA GLU A 167 -8.02 15.09 -8.25
C GLU A 167 -7.82 16.55 -7.79
N THR A 168 -8.81 17.19 -7.21
CA THR A 168 -8.73 18.55 -6.65
C THR A 168 -8.54 18.55 -5.14
N THR A 169 -8.09 17.45 -4.56
CA THR A 169 -7.93 17.29 -3.11
C THR A 169 -6.47 17.17 -2.71
N LYS A 170 -6.09 17.91 -1.67
CA LYS A 170 -4.84 17.78 -0.93
C LYS A 170 -5.18 17.46 0.52
N ALA A 171 -4.73 16.30 0.98
CA ALA A 171 -4.81 15.92 2.39
C ALA A 171 -3.41 15.86 2.99
N SER A 172 -3.24 16.33 4.22
CA SER A 172 -1.92 16.40 4.85
C SER A 172 -1.96 16.11 6.34
N VAL A 173 -0.86 15.56 6.86
CA VAL A 173 -0.65 15.29 8.29
C VAL A 173 0.76 15.64 8.69
N VAL A 174 0.91 16.28 9.84
CA VAL A 174 2.23 16.59 10.44
C VAL A 174 2.74 15.35 11.16
N VAL A 175 4.02 15.08 10.98
CA VAL A 175 4.75 13.97 11.60
C VAL A 175 6.03 14.52 12.21
N THR A 176 6.34 14.11 13.43
CA THR A 176 7.58 14.51 14.12
C THR A 176 8.37 13.28 14.53
N MET A 177 9.68 13.42 14.70
CA MET A 177 10.47 12.41 15.40
C MET A 177 10.20 12.52 16.90
N MET A 178 10.23 11.40 17.58
CA MET A 178 10.13 11.33 19.04
C MET A 178 11.41 11.85 19.72
#